data_c43fcec3d4b0f8c36c76c7b7e5ca8951
#
_entry.id   c43fcec3d4b0f8c36c76c7b7e5ca8951
#
_cell.length_a   1.000
_cell.length_b   1.000
_cell.length_c   1.000
_cell.angle_alpha   90.00
_cell.angle_beta   90.00
_cell.angle_gamma   90.00
#
_symmetry.space_group_name_H-M   'P 1'
#
loop_
_entity.id
_entity.type
_entity.pdbx_description
1 polymer ?
#
loop_
_entity_poly.entity_id
_entity_poly.type
_entity_poly.pdbx_seq_one_letter_code
_entity_poly.pdbx_strand_id
1 'polypeptide(L)'
;MSCGEAPYLTSRYDTVSGRVIPVDDRIGLLDRKLRVVTENIGTGDLQDWLYYAKRAVQSIYGFDWQGDNVLLARENVLFTVVESFNADFFGDESSCLNWTTKSLLEFAEIISWNIWQMDGIKYVVPMSCKPKVTKTPLLDGTVKTYTEECPGCRKKDNSRHTGTYCKVMDWNAGEPVEFRTIAENGGGHG
;
A
#
# COMPACT_ATOMS: atom_id res chain seq x y z
N MET A 1 -6.44 7.89 -5.59
CA MET A 1 -7.62 7.01 -5.82
C MET A 1 -7.61 5.95 -4.72
N SER A 2 -8.74 5.68 -4.09
CA SER A 2 -8.88 4.58 -3.12
C SER A 2 -8.65 3.26 -3.83
N CYS A 3 -7.84 2.37 -3.24
CA CYS A 3 -7.55 1.07 -3.85
C CYS A 3 -8.59 -0.01 -3.50
N GLY A 4 -9.44 0.23 -2.49
CA GLY A 4 -10.35 -0.80 -1.98
C GLY A 4 -9.58 -2.06 -1.59
N GLU A 5 -10.11 -3.21 -1.98
CA GLU A 5 -9.46 -4.53 -1.85
C GLU A 5 -8.42 -4.80 -2.95
N ALA A 6 -8.00 -3.77 -3.65
CA ALA A 6 -7.06 -3.77 -4.79
C ALA A 6 -7.53 -4.45 -6.09
N PRO A 7 -8.81 -4.36 -6.50
CA PRO A 7 -9.31 -5.07 -7.69
C PRO A 7 -8.66 -4.62 -9.01
N TYR A 8 -8.07 -3.42 -9.06
CA TYR A 8 -7.33 -2.92 -10.21
C TYR A 8 -5.84 -3.34 -10.20
N LEU A 9 -5.32 -3.70 -9.03
CA LEU A 9 -3.97 -4.22 -8.90
C LEU A 9 -3.94 -5.72 -9.15
N THR A 10 -4.95 -6.45 -8.63
CA THR A 10 -5.04 -7.90 -8.69
C THR A 10 -6.47 -8.32 -9.01
N SER A 11 -6.67 -9.15 -10.01
CA SER A 11 -7.99 -9.64 -10.41
C SER A 11 -8.17 -11.12 -10.06
N ARG A 12 -8.02 -11.46 -8.77
CA ARG A 12 -8.11 -12.84 -8.28
C ARG A 12 -9.52 -13.44 -8.36
N TYR A 13 -10.54 -12.61 -8.26
CA TYR A 13 -11.94 -13.02 -8.31
C TYR A 13 -12.80 -11.96 -8.99
N ASP A 14 -13.89 -12.40 -9.56
CA ASP A 14 -14.93 -11.53 -10.09
C ASP A 14 -15.70 -10.88 -8.93
N THR A 15 -15.70 -9.57 -8.87
CA THR A 15 -16.28 -8.80 -7.75
C THR A 15 -17.80 -8.88 -7.65
N VAL A 16 -18.48 -9.32 -8.71
CA VAL A 16 -19.93 -9.46 -8.75
C VAL A 16 -20.38 -10.87 -8.34
N SER A 17 -19.73 -11.89 -8.89
CA SER A 17 -20.09 -13.30 -8.66
C SER A 17 -19.30 -13.98 -7.55
N GLY A 18 -18.18 -13.38 -7.11
CA GLY A 18 -17.23 -13.98 -6.17
C GLY A 18 -16.44 -15.17 -6.73
N ARG A 19 -16.53 -15.45 -8.04
CA ARG A 19 -15.82 -16.57 -8.65
C ARG A 19 -14.34 -16.27 -8.79
N VAL A 20 -13.51 -17.26 -8.46
CA VAL A 20 -12.06 -17.19 -8.66
C VAL A 20 -11.75 -17.11 -10.15
N ILE A 21 -10.84 -16.22 -10.53
CA ILE A 21 -10.33 -16.05 -11.89
C ILE A 21 -9.00 -16.80 -11.98
N PRO A 22 -8.83 -17.76 -12.92
CA PRO A 22 -7.56 -18.45 -13.16
C PRO A 22 -6.42 -17.45 -13.42
N VAL A 23 -5.19 -17.79 -13.02
CA VAL A 23 -4.03 -16.89 -13.13
C VAL A 23 -3.84 -16.35 -14.54
N ASP A 24 -4.00 -17.19 -15.55
CA ASP A 24 -3.84 -16.82 -16.96
C ASP A 24 -4.87 -15.79 -17.46
N ASP A 25 -6.07 -15.78 -16.87
CA ASP A 25 -7.18 -14.91 -17.26
C ASP A 25 -7.18 -13.58 -16.49
N ARG A 26 -6.27 -13.42 -15.49
CA ARG A 26 -6.20 -12.21 -14.66
C ARG A 26 -5.65 -11.01 -15.43
N ILE A 27 -6.26 -9.84 -15.20
CA ILE A 27 -5.96 -8.60 -15.95
C ILE A 27 -5.52 -7.44 -15.06
N GLY A 28 -5.40 -7.63 -13.75
CA GLY A 28 -4.91 -6.61 -12.82
C GLY A 28 -3.50 -6.12 -13.17
N LEU A 29 -3.14 -4.96 -12.68
CA LEU A 29 -1.83 -4.36 -12.99
C LEU A 29 -0.67 -5.27 -12.56
N LEU A 30 -0.75 -5.87 -11.36
CA LEU A 30 0.26 -6.79 -10.87
C LEU A 30 0.24 -8.11 -11.65
N ASP A 31 -0.96 -8.65 -11.94
CA ASP A 31 -1.11 -9.88 -12.73
C ASP A 31 -0.35 -9.78 -14.06
N ARG A 32 -0.56 -8.66 -14.77
CA ARG A 32 0.15 -8.41 -16.04
C ARG A 32 1.66 -8.24 -15.88
N LYS A 33 2.10 -7.59 -14.79
CA LYS A 33 3.55 -7.44 -14.53
C LYS A 33 4.20 -8.77 -14.22
N LEU A 34 3.57 -9.64 -13.45
CA LEU A 34 4.08 -10.97 -13.13
C LEU A 34 4.13 -11.86 -14.38
N ARG A 35 3.10 -11.80 -15.24
CA ARG A 35 3.10 -12.50 -16.54
C ARG A 35 4.30 -12.07 -17.39
N VAL A 36 4.57 -10.77 -17.50
CA VAL A 36 5.75 -10.26 -18.24
C VAL A 36 7.06 -10.76 -17.62
N VAL A 37 7.14 -10.87 -16.29
CA VAL A 37 8.30 -11.47 -15.61
C VAL A 37 8.48 -12.93 -16.06
N THR A 38 7.43 -13.74 -16.01
CA THR A 38 7.46 -15.14 -16.41
C THR A 38 7.81 -15.31 -17.89
N GLU A 39 7.21 -14.51 -18.78
CA GLU A 39 7.50 -14.55 -20.21
C GLU A 39 8.95 -14.23 -20.56
N ASN A 40 9.60 -13.34 -19.81
CA ASN A 40 10.99 -12.92 -20.09
C ASN A 40 12.05 -13.77 -19.39
N ILE A 41 11.77 -14.24 -18.18
CA ILE A 41 12.73 -15.03 -17.38
C ILE A 41 12.55 -16.52 -17.65
N GLY A 42 11.31 -16.94 -17.95
CA GLY A 42 10.93 -18.35 -18.00
C GLY A 42 10.91 -19.00 -16.62
N THR A 43 10.71 -20.31 -16.60
CA THR A 43 10.65 -21.11 -15.37
C THR A 43 12.00 -21.74 -15.00
N GLY A 44 13.09 -21.37 -15.70
CA GLY A 44 14.43 -21.95 -15.52
C GLY A 44 15.22 -21.36 -14.35
N ASP A 45 14.97 -20.10 -13.97
CA ASP A 45 15.68 -19.42 -12.89
C ASP A 45 14.72 -18.82 -11.86
N LEU A 46 14.54 -19.58 -10.78
CA LEU A 46 13.71 -19.21 -9.65
C LEU A 46 14.18 -17.92 -8.96
N GLN A 47 15.49 -17.71 -8.85
CA GLN A 47 16.03 -16.55 -8.12
C GLN A 47 15.81 -15.27 -8.93
N ASP A 48 16.00 -15.32 -10.23
CA ASP A 48 15.72 -14.21 -11.12
C ASP A 48 14.24 -13.88 -11.15
N TRP A 49 13.37 -14.90 -11.22
CA TRP A 49 11.92 -14.66 -11.14
C TRP A 49 11.54 -13.94 -9.85
N LEU A 50 11.99 -14.42 -8.68
CA LEU A 50 11.75 -13.80 -7.38
C LEU A 50 12.28 -12.36 -7.32
N TYR A 51 13.44 -12.10 -7.89
CA TYR A 51 14.01 -10.75 -7.95
C TYR A 51 13.11 -9.79 -8.74
N TYR A 52 12.71 -10.16 -9.96
CA TYR A 52 11.88 -9.29 -10.80
C TYR A 52 10.44 -9.22 -10.32
N ALA A 53 9.88 -10.27 -9.72
CA ALA A 53 8.58 -10.21 -9.05
C ALA A 53 8.57 -9.20 -7.89
N LYS A 54 9.64 -9.16 -7.07
CA LYS A 54 9.79 -8.10 -6.05
C LYS A 54 9.80 -6.71 -6.67
N ARG A 55 10.53 -6.51 -7.77
CA ARG A 55 10.54 -5.22 -8.50
C ARG A 55 9.16 -4.86 -9.03
N ALA A 56 8.39 -5.83 -9.51
CA ALA A 56 7.01 -5.63 -9.93
C ALA A 56 6.13 -5.14 -8.76
N VAL A 57 6.22 -5.80 -7.59
CA VAL A 57 5.47 -5.39 -6.39
C VAL A 57 5.94 -4.02 -5.87
N GLN A 58 7.23 -3.73 -5.88
CA GLN A 58 7.79 -2.42 -5.50
C GLN A 58 7.27 -1.26 -6.35
N SER A 59 6.82 -1.53 -7.56
CA SER A 59 6.33 -0.52 -8.50
C SER A 59 4.82 -0.24 -8.43
N ILE A 60 4.09 -0.87 -7.51
CA ILE A 60 2.65 -0.67 -7.31
C ILE A 60 2.39 -0.07 -5.93
N TYR A 61 1.48 0.91 -5.87
CA TYR A 61 1.09 1.56 -4.62
C TYR A 61 -0.43 1.65 -4.52
N GLY A 62 -0.95 1.46 -3.32
CA GLY A 62 -2.38 1.55 -3.04
C GLY A 62 -2.65 2.25 -1.71
N PHE A 63 -3.73 3.04 -1.69
CA PHE A 63 -4.17 3.74 -0.50
C PHE A 63 -5.66 3.55 -0.31
N ASP A 64 -6.09 3.37 0.91
CA ASP A 64 -7.51 3.36 1.24
C ASP A 64 -7.75 4.06 2.57
N TRP A 65 -8.96 4.62 2.74
CA TRP A 65 -9.41 5.18 4.00
C TRP A 65 -9.70 4.10 5.03
N GLN A 66 -10.23 2.97 4.60
CA GLN A 66 -10.69 1.88 5.44
C GLN A 66 -9.54 0.92 5.72
N GLY A 67 -9.26 0.67 7.01
CA GLY A 67 -8.20 -0.27 7.42
C GLY A 67 -8.46 -1.70 6.97
N ASP A 68 -9.71 -2.14 6.97
CA ASP A 68 -10.10 -3.49 6.52
C ASP A 68 -9.81 -3.68 5.03
N ASN A 69 -10.12 -2.67 4.19
CA ASN A 69 -9.78 -2.70 2.77
C ASN A 69 -8.26 -2.78 2.55
N VAL A 70 -7.48 -2.04 3.36
CA VAL A 70 -6.01 -2.11 3.29
C VAL A 70 -5.49 -3.51 3.61
N LEU A 71 -6.07 -4.18 4.62
CA LEU A 71 -5.71 -5.56 4.96
C LEU A 71 -6.02 -6.50 3.79
N LEU A 72 -7.24 -6.47 3.27
CA LEU A 72 -7.65 -7.29 2.13
C LEU A 72 -6.81 -7.01 0.88
N ALA A 73 -6.49 -5.74 0.63
CA ALA A 73 -5.61 -5.37 -0.49
C ALA A 73 -4.21 -5.96 -0.34
N ARG A 74 -3.63 -5.94 0.86
CA ARG A 74 -2.33 -6.56 1.16
C ARG A 74 -2.36 -8.07 0.94
N GLU A 75 -3.40 -8.74 1.44
CA GLU A 75 -3.59 -10.18 1.24
C GLU A 75 -3.76 -10.51 -0.24
N ASN A 76 -4.59 -9.77 -0.97
CA ASN A 76 -4.81 -9.99 -2.40
C ASN A 76 -3.52 -9.82 -3.21
N VAL A 77 -2.70 -8.82 -2.90
CA VAL A 77 -1.39 -8.62 -3.56
C VAL A 77 -0.44 -9.78 -3.24
N LEU A 78 -0.35 -10.20 -1.97
CA LEU A 78 0.52 -11.31 -1.55
C LEU A 78 0.09 -12.63 -2.21
N PHE A 79 -1.20 -12.96 -2.14
CA PHE A 79 -1.71 -14.19 -2.75
C PHE A 79 -1.57 -14.18 -4.28
N THR A 80 -1.70 -13.04 -4.94
CA THR A 80 -1.45 -12.94 -6.38
C THR A 80 -0.02 -13.36 -6.73
N VAL A 81 0.97 -12.91 -5.95
CA VAL A 81 2.37 -13.31 -6.17
C VAL A 81 2.55 -14.81 -5.93
N VAL A 82 1.96 -15.35 -4.85
CA VAL A 82 2.06 -16.79 -4.51
C VAL A 82 1.40 -17.66 -5.57
N GLU A 83 0.21 -17.30 -6.00
CA GLU A 83 -0.56 -18.05 -7.00
C GLU A 83 0.10 -18.02 -8.38
N SER A 84 0.60 -16.85 -8.82
CA SER A 84 1.36 -16.75 -10.08
C SER A 84 2.62 -17.59 -10.06
N PHE A 85 3.39 -17.53 -8.96
CA PHE A 85 4.56 -18.37 -8.79
C PHE A 85 4.24 -19.87 -8.85
N ASN A 86 3.18 -20.29 -8.14
CA ASN A 86 2.81 -21.69 -8.10
C ASN A 86 2.30 -22.20 -9.46
N ALA A 87 1.52 -21.39 -10.17
CA ALA A 87 1.05 -21.72 -11.51
C ALA A 87 2.22 -21.90 -12.49
N ASP A 88 3.19 -20.97 -12.45
CA ASP A 88 4.31 -20.96 -13.37
C ASP A 88 5.31 -22.09 -13.12
N PHE A 89 5.59 -22.45 -11.85
CA PHE A 89 6.64 -23.41 -11.50
C PHE A 89 6.12 -24.81 -11.15
N PHE A 90 4.87 -24.94 -10.71
CA PHE A 90 4.34 -26.21 -10.19
C PHE A 90 3.02 -26.64 -10.83
N GLY A 91 2.39 -25.78 -11.62
CA GLY A 91 1.10 -26.05 -12.24
C GLY A 91 -0.08 -26.13 -11.24
N ASP A 92 0.14 -25.72 -9.99
CA ASP A 92 -0.88 -25.70 -8.93
C ASP A 92 -0.90 -24.34 -8.22
N GLU A 93 -1.97 -23.60 -8.43
CA GLU A 93 -2.18 -22.26 -7.85
C GLU A 93 -2.38 -22.28 -6.33
N SER A 94 -2.81 -23.41 -5.76
CA SER A 94 -3.33 -23.48 -4.38
C SER A 94 -2.30 -23.77 -3.30
N SER A 95 -1.10 -24.21 -3.66
CA SER A 95 -0.10 -24.67 -2.68
C SER A 95 0.83 -23.56 -2.20
N CYS A 96 0.75 -23.24 -0.90
CA CYS A 96 1.75 -22.38 -0.24
C CYS A 96 3.01 -23.17 0.22
N LEU A 97 3.06 -24.48 0.03
CA LEU A 97 4.13 -25.34 0.54
C LEU A 97 5.48 -25.12 -0.14
N ASN A 98 5.47 -24.49 -1.33
CA ASN A 98 6.67 -24.25 -2.14
C ASN A 98 7.41 -22.97 -1.74
N TRP A 99 6.82 -22.16 -0.85
CA TRP A 99 7.40 -20.89 -0.42
C TRP A 99 8.25 -21.03 0.84
N THR A 100 9.39 -20.36 0.85
CA THR A 100 10.15 -20.21 2.09
C THR A 100 9.55 -19.08 2.93
N THR A 101 9.58 -19.22 4.26
CA THR A 101 9.15 -18.14 5.16
C THR A 101 9.87 -16.82 4.87
N LYS A 102 11.16 -16.89 4.53
CA LYS A 102 11.97 -15.71 4.18
C LYS A 102 11.40 -14.99 2.96
N SER A 103 11.12 -15.70 1.88
CA SER A 103 10.60 -15.09 0.64
C SER A 103 9.23 -14.45 0.87
N LEU A 104 8.34 -15.11 1.62
CA LEU A 104 7.03 -14.54 1.99
C LEU A 104 7.17 -13.26 2.81
N LEU A 105 8.07 -13.23 3.80
CA LEU A 105 8.32 -12.05 4.62
C LEU A 105 8.87 -10.88 3.80
N GLU A 106 9.77 -11.13 2.85
CA GLU A 106 10.29 -10.09 1.95
C GLU A 106 9.18 -9.45 1.11
N PHE A 107 8.25 -10.23 0.55
CA PHE A 107 7.09 -9.70 -0.16
C PHE A 107 6.13 -8.98 0.78
N ALA A 108 5.84 -9.53 1.95
CA ALA A 108 4.97 -8.90 2.94
C ALA A 108 5.53 -7.54 3.40
N GLU A 109 6.83 -7.41 3.57
CA GLU A 109 7.50 -6.14 3.89
C GLU A 109 7.30 -5.11 2.77
N ILE A 110 7.57 -5.47 1.51
CA ILE A 110 7.34 -4.59 0.36
C ILE A 110 5.89 -4.13 0.32
N ILE A 111 4.95 -5.06 0.43
CA ILE A 111 3.52 -4.79 0.39
C ILE A 111 3.11 -3.87 1.55
N SER A 112 3.66 -4.07 2.75
CA SER A 112 3.36 -3.25 3.91
C SER A 112 3.75 -1.78 3.73
N TRP A 113 4.81 -1.51 2.97
CA TRP A 113 5.24 -0.16 2.62
C TRP A 113 4.46 0.46 1.46
N ASN A 114 3.91 -0.35 0.57
CA ASN A 114 3.27 0.11 -0.65
C ASN A 114 1.75 0.25 -0.54
N ILE A 115 1.11 -0.49 0.38
CA ILE A 115 -0.35 -0.46 0.59
C ILE A 115 -0.64 0.13 1.97
N TRP A 116 -1.20 1.34 2.01
CA TRP A 116 -1.34 2.12 3.24
C TRP A 116 -2.77 2.56 3.52
N GLN A 117 -3.09 2.73 4.80
CA GLN A 117 -4.28 3.47 5.23
C GLN A 117 -3.99 4.97 5.19
N MET A 118 -4.69 5.71 4.33
CA MET A 118 -4.45 7.14 4.14
C MET A 118 -5.74 7.90 3.81
N ASP A 119 -5.90 9.08 4.40
CA ASP A 119 -6.80 10.11 3.89
C ASP A 119 -6.14 10.73 2.64
N GLY A 120 -6.65 10.38 1.45
CA GLY A 120 -6.08 10.81 0.18
C GLY A 120 -6.14 12.32 -0.10
N ILE A 121 -6.89 13.07 0.72
CA ILE A 121 -6.99 14.54 0.63
C ILE A 121 -5.97 15.20 1.57
N LYS A 122 -5.77 14.62 2.76
CA LYS A 122 -4.94 15.21 3.83
C LYS A 122 -3.55 14.59 3.92
N TYR A 123 -3.32 13.47 3.26
CA TYR A 123 -2.07 12.68 3.28
C TYR A 123 -1.65 12.17 4.67
N VAL A 124 -2.60 12.07 5.58
CA VAL A 124 -2.41 11.53 6.94
C VAL A 124 -3.22 10.27 7.15
N VAL A 125 -2.84 9.48 8.14
CA VAL A 125 -3.65 8.34 8.59
C VAL A 125 -5.02 8.87 9.03
N PRO A 126 -6.13 8.27 8.58
CA PRO A 126 -7.47 8.68 8.94
C PRO A 126 -7.65 8.82 10.45
N MET A 127 -8.34 9.85 10.88
CA MET A 127 -8.63 10.15 12.30
C MET A 127 -7.40 10.35 13.20
N SER A 128 -6.18 10.40 12.65
CA SER A 128 -4.95 10.61 13.44
C SER A 128 -4.76 12.05 13.90
N CYS A 129 -5.42 13.03 13.29
CA CYS A 129 -5.34 14.43 13.70
C CYS A 129 -5.91 14.64 15.10
N LYS A 130 -5.09 15.19 15.98
CA LYS A 130 -5.49 15.52 17.36
C LYS A 130 -5.65 17.03 17.51
N PRO A 131 -6.60 17.51 18.34
CA PRO A 131 -6.69 18.92 18.66
C PRO A 131 -5.45 19.36 19.45
N LYS A 132 -5.01 20.60 19.20
CA LYS A 132 -3.94 21.22 19.97
C LYS A 132 -4.50 21.72 21.30
N VAL A 133 -3.98 21.21 22.39
CA VAL A 133 -4.34 21.62 23.75
C VAL A 133 -3.27 22.56 24.30
N THR A 134 -3.63 23.82 24.58
CA THR A 134 -2.74 24.80 25.20
C THR A 134 -3.26 25.10 26.60
N LYS A 135 -2.40 24.97 27.60
CA LYS A 135 -2.67 25.29 29.01
C LYS A 135 -2.00 26.61 29.37
N THR A 136 -2.79 27.59 29.81
CA THR A 136 -2.28 28.90 30.22
C THR A 136 -2.57 29.09 31.72
N PRO A 137 -1.55 29.27 32.56
CA PRO A 137 -1.75 29.61 33.97
C PRO A 137 -2.32 31.02 34.08
N LEU A 138 -3.31 31.20 34.95
CA LEU A 138 -3.90 32.49 35.28
C LEU A 138 -3.28 33.03 36.57
N LEU A 139 -3.42 34.35 36.81
CA LEU A 139 -2.83 35.03 37.97
C LEU A 139 -3.42 34.56 39.32
N ASP A 140 -4.62 33.95 39.28
CA ASP A 140 -5.30 33.38 40.47
C ASP A 140 -4.84 31.95 40.80
N GLY A 141 -3.83 31.43 40.08
CA GLY A 141 -3.30 30.06 40.27
C GLY A 141 -4.09 28.97 39.54
N THR A 142 -5.20 29.34 38.87
CA THR A 142 -5.96 28.40 38.04
C THR A 142 -5.30 28.20 36.66
N VAL A 143 -5.61 27.07 35.99
CA VAL A 143 -5.10 26.78 34.66
C VAL A 143 -6.26 26.78 33.66
N LYS A 144 -6.23 27.69 32.72
CA LYS A 144 -7.22 27.69 31.62
C LYS A 144 -6.71 26.84 30.47
N THR A 145 -7.56 25.88 30.07
CA THR A 145 -7.26 24.98 28.95
C THR A 145 -8.00 25.45 27.70
N TYR A 146 -7.25 25.68 26.63
CA TYR A 146 -7.80 25.99 25.32
C TYR A 146 -7.57 24.79 24.41
N THR A 147 -8.63 24.37 23.72
CA THR A 147 -8.58 23.29 22.74
C THR A 147 -8.87 23.86 21.37
N GLU A 148 -7.94 23.77 20.46
CA GLU A 148 -8.08 24.19 19.07
C GLU A 148 -8.07 22.97 18.15
N GLU A 149 -8.90 22.99 17.12
CA GLU A 149 -8.83 21.96 16.07
C GLU A 149 -7.43 21.91 15.43
N CYS A 150 -7.11 20.75 14.83
CA CYS A 150 -5.90 20.60 14.05
C CYS A 150 -5.76 21.76 13.02
N PRO A 151 -4.64 22.51 13.02
CA PRO A 151 -4.46 23.66 12.14
C PRO A 151 -4.63 23.34 10.66
N GLY A 152 -4.17 22.15 10.23
CA GLY A 152 -4.34 21.68 8.86
C GLY A 152 -5.81 21.40 8.52
N CYS A 153 -6.58 20.79 9.43
CA CYS A 153 -8.01 20.56 9.22
C CYS A 153 -8.78 21.87 9.15
N ARG A 154 -8.50 22.80 10.06
CA ARG A 154 -9.19 24.11 10.13
C ARG A 154 -8.93 24.98 8.90
N LYS A 155 -7.68 24.99 8.41
CA LYS A 155 -7.25 25.86 7.29
C LYS A 155 -7.24 25.15 5.94
N LYS A 156 -7.56 23.86 5.90
CA LYS A 156 -7.40 22.99 4.71
C LYS A 156 -5.96 23.05 4.14
N ASP A 157 -4.98 23.05 5.03
CA ASP A 157 -3.56 23.14 4.72
C ASP A 157 -2.89 21.81 5.03
N ASN A 158 -2.57 21.06 3.97
CA ASN A 158 -2.00 19.72 4.07
C ASN A 158 -0.59 19.68 4.70
N SER A 159 0.08 20.83 4.80
CA SER A 159 1.40 20.91 5.45
C SER A 159 1.36 21.01 6.97
N ARG A 160 0.16 21.24 7.57
CA ARG A 160 0.01 21.61 9.00
C ARG A 160 -0.87 20.68 9.81
N HIS A 161 -1.05 19.45 9.34
CA HIS A 161 -1.79 18.47 10.15
C HIS A 161 -1.00 18.04 11.38
N THR A 162 -1.71 17.84 12.50
CA THR A 162 -1.15 17.27 13.73
C THR A 162 -1.19 15.74 13.73
N GLY A 163 -1.78 15.15 12.69
CA GLY A 163 -1.89 13.71 12.52
C GLY A 163 -0.58 13.08 12.02
N THR A 164 -0.60 11.76 11.90
CA THR A 164 0.52 10.98 11.37
C THR A 164 0.51 11.04 9.84
N TYR A 165 1.51 11.66 9.25
CA TYR A 165 1.68 11.66 7.79
C TYR A 165 2.03 10.28 7.28
N CYS A 166 1.39 9.90 6.17
CA CYS A 166 1.69 8.63 5.50
C CYS A 166 3.03 8.70 4.78
N LYS A 167 3.76 7.60 4.83
CA LYS A 167 5.05 7.42 4.18
C LYS A 167 4.98 6.26 3.20
N VAL A 168 5.73 6.36 2.14
CA VAL A 168 5.96 5.29 1.17
C VAL A 168 7.46 5.02 1.09
N MET A 169 7.83 3.81 0.71
CA MET A 169 9.23 3.48 0.49
C MET A 169 9.67 3.94 -0.90
N ASP A 170 10.73 4.73 -0.98
CA ASP A 170 11.48 4.89 -2.21
C ASP A 170 12.44 3.69 -2.34
N TRP A 171 12.04 2.72 -3.15
CA TRP A 171 12.80 1.47 -3.33
C TRP A 171 14.12 1.65 -4.07
N ASN A 172 14.35 2.78 -4.73
CA ASN A 172 15.63 3.07 -5.38
C ASN A 172 16.62 3.71 -4.39
N ALA A 173 16.13 4.62 -3.54
CA ALA A 173 16.92 5.24 -2.49
C ALA A 173 17.02 4.35 -1.23
N GLY A 174 16.08 3.42 -1.03
CA GLY A 174 16.02 2.55 0.14
C GLY A 174 15.55 3.27 1.41
N GLU A 175 14.82 4.38 1.29
CA GLU A 175 14.37 5.18 2.43
C GLU A 175 12.89 5.57 2.34
N PRO A 176 12.21 5.73 3.50
CA PRO A 176 10.81 6.14 3.53
C PRO A 176 10.66 7.64 3.29
N VAL A 177 9.76 8.01 2.37
CA VAL A 177 9.44 9.40 1.99
C VAL A 177 8.01 9.72 2.39
N GLU A 178 7.74 10.93 2.90
CA GLU A 178 6.36 11.37 3.15
C GLU A 178 5.60 11.51 1.82
N PHE A 179 4.44 10.88 1.73
CA PHE A 179 3.63 10.89 0.51
C PHE A 179 3.27 12.32 0.05
N ARG A 180 3.05 13.25 0.99
CA ARG A 180 2.75 14.65 0.65
C ARG A 180 3.83 15.31 -0.21
N THR A 181 5.12 15.01 0.04
CA THR A 181 6.22 15.62 -0.74
C THR A 181 6.22 15.14 -2.18
N ILE A 182 5.81 13.89 -2.41
CA ILE A 182 5.64 13.34 -3.77
C ILE A 182 4.45 14.00 -4.46
N ALA A 183 3.32 14.13 -3.75
CA ALA A 183 2.10 14.73 -4.29
C ALA A 183 2.26 16.21 -4.65
N GLU A 184 2.98 16.97 -3.82
CA GLU A 184 3.25 18.39 -4.05
C GLU A 184 4.24 18.61 -5.21
N ASN A 185 5.29 17.76 -5.32
CA ASN A 185 6.29 17.87 -6.39
C ASN A 185 5.78 17.29 -7.72
N GLY A 186 4.88 16.31 -7.71
CA GLY A 186 4.29 15.69 -8.91
C GLY A 186 3.20 16.53 -9.57
N GLY A 187 2.64 17.51 -8.89
CA GLY A 187 1.62 18.43 -9.43
C GLY A 187 2.13 19.54 -10.35
N GLY A 188 3.43 19.62 -10.58
CA GLY A 188 4.07 20.71 -11.32
C GLY A 188 4.26 20.50 -12.84
N HIS A 189 3.80 19.38 -13.39
CA HIS A 189 3.90 19.10 -14.83
C HIS A 189 2.52 18.65 -15.37
N GLY A 190 1.66 19.61 -15.53
CA GLY A 190 0.40 19.49 -16.24
C GLY A 190 0.18 20.71 -17.11
#